data_63d291be09da6a92a5852c85f41d03ce
#
_entry.id   63d291be09da6a92a5852c85f41d03ce
#
_cell.length_a   1.000
_cell.length_b   1.000
_cell.length_c   1.000
_cell.angle_alpha   90.00
_cell.angle_beta   90.00
_cell.angle_gamma   90.00
#
_symmetry.space_group_name_H-M   'P 1'
#
loop_
_entity.id
_entity.type
_entity.pdbx_description
1 polymer ?
#
loop_
_entity_poly.entity_id
_entity_poly.type
_entity_poly.pdbx_seq_one_letter_code
_entity_poly.pdbx_strand_id
1 'polypeptide(L)'
;RAMQAFAGIRDAQVFAFPPPAVIELGTATGWNVQLQDRVGVGHEALMAAKGQFMGMAAKDPRLMAVRPNGRADEAQLQLDVDRTRAGALGLSLADINRTLAVAWGSAYIDDFVHQGRVKRVYLQADASFRMLPEDLDAWYVRNKQGEMVPFSAFAELRWVYGSPRLERFNGLPSAEILGQAAPGVSSGTAMAAVEELVQKLPSGIGLEWTGISYEERAAGAQAPLLFSLSV
;
A
#
# COMPACT_ATOMS: atom_id res chain seq x y z
N ARG A 1 12.33 8.88 25.85
CA ARG A 1 13.49 9.80 25.74
C ARG A 1 13.82 10.11 24.26
N ALA A 2 14.00 9.12 23.36
CA ALA A 2 14.33 9.37 21.96
C ALA A 2 13.25 10.23 21.25
N MET A 3 11.97 9.90 21.40
CA MET A 3 10.86 10.67 20.80
C MET A 3 10.83 12.13 21.28
N GLN A 4 11.15 12.39 22.56
CA GLN A 4 11.24 13.75 23.08
C GLN A 4 12.42 14.54 22.48
N ALA A 5 13.56 13.87 22.27
CA ALA A 5 14.71 14.49 21.62
C ALA A 5 14.42 14.82 20.13
N PHE A 6 13.63 13.97 19.44
CA PHE A 6 13.27 14.17 18.04
C PHE A 6 12.18 15.23 17.82
N ALA A 7 11.36 15.53 18.86
CA ALA A 7 10.30 16.53 18.75
C ALA A 7 10.81 17.97 18.43
N GLY A 8 12.10 18.23 18.62
CA GLY A 8 12.75 19.50 18.26
C GLY A 8 13.15 19.63 16.79
N ILE A 9 13.11 18.54 16.02
CA ILE A 9 13.47 18.53 14.60
C ILE A 9 12.29 19.06 13.79
N ARG A 10 12.46 20.20 13.12
CA ARG A 10 11.39 20.86 12.35
C ARG A 10 11.37 20.45 10.88
N ASP A 11 12.49 19.99 10.35
CA ASP A 11 12.66 19.69 8.93
C ASP A 11 12.29 18.26 8.55
N ALA A 12 11.97 17.41 9.56
CA ALA A 12 11.55 16.03 9.34
C ALA A 12 10.72 15.49 10.50
N GLN A 13 9.83 14.54 10.22
CA GLN A 13 9.19 13.71 11.24
C GLN A 13 10.07 12.49 11.51
N VAL A 14 10.60 12.40 12.72
CA VAL A 14 11.50 11.32 13.13
C VAL A 14 10.82 10.44 14.18
N PHE A 15 10.76 9.14 13.90
CA PHE A 15 10.15 8.15 14.78
C PHE A 15 11.19 7.13 15.24
N ALA A 16 11.13 6.73 16.50
CA ALA A 16 11.89 5.63 17.06
C ALA A 16 10.95 4.50 17.46
N PHE A 17 11.19 3.32 16.93
CA PHE A 17 10.43 2.11 17.27
C PHE A 17 11.37 1.11 17.93
N PRO A 18 10.93 0.43 19.02
CA PRO A 18 11.66 -0.74 19.50
C PRO A 18 11.59 -1.85 18.44
N PRO A 19 12.62 -2.67 18.29
CA PRO A 19 12.53 -3.84 17.43
C PRO A 19 11.44 -4.80 17.96
N PRO A 20 10.81 -5.60 17.08
CA PRO A 20 9.87 -6.63 17.51
C PRO A 20 10.56 -7.65 18.41
N ALA A 21 9.81 -8.21 19.36
CA ALA A 21 10.31 -9.25 20.25
C ALA A 21 10.72 -10.53 19.46
N VAL A 22 10.02 -10.78 18.36
CA VAL A 22 10.30 -11.85 17.40
C VAL A 22 10.32 -11.24 16.00
N ILE A 23 11.50 -11.18 15.37
CA ILE A 23 11.73 -10.48 14.10
C ILE A 23 10.87 -11.07 12.97
N GLU A 24 10.68 -12.38 12.97
CA GLU A 24 9.91 -13.12 11.98
C GLU A 24 8.43 -12.78 11.98
N LEU A 25 7.89 -12.28 13.07
CA LEU A 25 6.49 -11.86 13.18
C LEU A 25 6.23 -10.39 12.76
N GLY A 26 7.27 -9.65 12.42
CA GLY A 26 7.20 -8.39 11.68
C GLY A 26 6.57 -7.18 12.37
N THR A 27 5.82 -7.34 13.46
CA THR A 27 5.16 -6.26 14.17
C THR A 27 5.88 -5.94 15.46
N ALA A 28 6.30 -4.69 15.62
CA ALA A 28 7.11 -4.28 16.78
C ALA A 28 6.36 -4.40 18.13
N THR A 29 5.11 -3.94 18.17
CA THR A 29 4.24 -4.01 19.37
C THR A 29 2.79 -3.75 18.97
N GLY A 30 1.85 -4.28 19.75
CA GLY A 30 0.43 -4.03 19.55
C GLY A 30 -0.29 -5.11 18.75
N TRP A 31 -1.46 -4.78 18.25
CA TRP A 31 -2.26 -5.69 17.45
C TRP A 31 -2.21 -5.32 15.96
N ASN A 32 -2.39 -6.35 15.13
CA ASN A 32 -2.42 -6.24 13.67
C ASN A 32 -3.62 -7.01 13.13
N VAL A 33 -4.45 -6.32 12.36
CA VAL A 33 -5.66 -6.88 11.75
C VAL A 33 -5.76 -6.54 10.28
N GLN A 34 -6.20 -7.51 9.49
CA GLN A 34 -6.59 -7.35 8.10
C GLN A 34 -8.11 -7.19 8.01
N LEU A 35 -8.55 -6.01 7.60
CA LEU A 35 -9.95 -5.77 7.26
C LEU A 35 -10.18 -6.29 5.83
N GLN A 36 -11.09 -7.24 5.63
CA GLN A 36 -11.22 -7.97 4.37
C GLN A 36 -12.59 -7.77 3.72
N ASP A 37 -12.58 -7.62 2.40
CA ASP A 37 -13.76 -7.78 1.57
C ASP A 37 -13.99 -9.28 1.29
N ARG A 38 -14.98 -9.87 1.97
CA ARG A 38 -15.27 -11.31 1.90
C ARG A 38 -16.29 -11.68 0.82
N VAL A 39 -16.99 -10.71 0.25
CA VAL A 39 -18.10 -10.96 -0.68
C VAL A 39 -17.97 -10.20 -2.00
N GLY A 40 -16.88 -9.44 -2.19
CA GLY A 40 -16.63 -8.69 -3.42
C GLY A 40 -17.40 -7.37 -3.51
N VAL A 41 -17.51 -6.64 -2.38
CA VAL A 41 -18.14 -5.30 -2.35
C VAL A 41 -17.32 -4.24 -3.08
N GLY A 42 -16.03 -4.51 -3.30
CA GLY A 42 -15.11 -3.67 -4.06
C GLY A 42 -14.26 -2.74 -3.23
N HIS A 43 -13.23 -2.15 -3.89
CA HIS A 43 -12.20 -1.34 -3.23
C HIS A 43 -12.78 -0.12 -2.51
N GLU A 44 -13.67 0.62 -3.15
CA GLU A 44 -14.28 1.83 -2.59
C GLU A 44 -15.04 1.53 -1.29
N ALA A 45 -15.85 0.47 -1.29
CA ALA A 45 -16.59 0.04 -0.11
C ALA A 45 -15.66 -0.43 1.02
N LEU A 46 -14.56 -1.13 0.69
CA LEU A 46 -13.55 -1.53 1.66
C LEU A 46 -12.86 -0.31 2.28
N MET A 47 -12.52 0.70 1.47
CA MET A 47 -11.90 1.94 1.95
C MET A 47 -12.86 2.77 2.80
N ALA A 48 -14.14 2.83 2.44
CA ALA A 48 -15.18 3.46 3.26
C ALA A 48 -15.33 2.74 4.62
N ALA A 49 -15.37 1.41 4.62
CA ALA A 49 -15.43 0.62 5.85
C ALA A 49 -14.18 0.81 6.72
N LYS A 50 -12.98 0.88 6.12
CA LYS A 50 -11.74 1.25 6.82
C LYS A 50 -11.86 2.62 7.48
N GLY A 51 -12.36 3.63 6.78
CA GLY A 51 -12.59 4.98 7.33
C GLY A 51 -13.57 4.97 8.50
N GLN A 52 -14.68 4.23 8.38
CA GLN A 52 -15.65 4.05 9.45
C GLN A 52 -15.04 3.36 10.68
N PHE A 53 -14.28 2.29 10.48
CA PHE A 53 -13.56 1.61 11.55
C PHE A 53 -12.59 2.55 12.27
N MET A 54 -11.77 3.29 11.52
CA MET A 54 -10.82 4.26 12.08
C MET A 54 -11.51 5.33 12.92
N GLY A 55 -12.66 5.84 12.43
CA GLY A 55 -13.46 6.82 13.17
C GLY A 55 -14.06 6.28 14.47
N MET A 56 -14.45 5.00 14.52
CA MET A 56 -14.92 4.34 15.73
C MET A 56 -13.77 4.03 16.68
N ALA A 57 -12.68 3.48 16.17
CA ALA A 57 -11.51 3.11 16.94
C ALA A 57 -10.85 4.31 17.65
N ALA A 58 -10.85 5.47 17.02
CA ALA A 58 -10.34 6.71 17.61
C ALA A 58 -11.14 7.18 18.85
N LYS A 59 -12.37 6.70 19.02
CA LYS A 59 -13.25 7.03 20.16
C LYS A 59 -13.28 5.94 21.23
N ASP A 60 -12.69 4.79 20.96
CA ASP A 60 -12.68 3.67 21.92
C ASP A 60 -11.53 3.81 22.92
N PRO A 61 -11.81 3.99 24.23
CA PRO A 61 -10.77 4.20 25.23
C PRO A 61 -9.87 2.99 25.45
N ARG A 62 -10.23 1.82 24.94
CA ARG A 62 -9.42 0.59 25.03
C ARG A 62 -8.30 0.55 24.00
N LEU A 63 -8.38 1.40 22.94
CA LEU A 63 -7.49 1.41 21.79
C LEU A 63 -6.65 2.68 21.76
N MET A 64 -5.40 2.55 21.32
CA MET A 64 -4.52 3.68 21.07
C MET A 64 -3.64 3.46 19.84
N ALA A 65 -3.10 4.55 19.29
CA ALA A 65 -2.18 4.54 18.14
C ALA A 65 -2.72 3.74 16.94
N VAL A 66 -4.05 3.74 16.75
CA VAL A 66 -4.69 3.05 15.64
C VAL A 66 -4.36 3.78 14.34
N ARG A 67 -3.81 3.05 13.38
CA ARG A 67 -3.39 3.61 12.10
C ARG A 67 -3.48 2.57 10.98
N PRO A 68 -3.76 2.98 9.73
CA PRO A 68 -3.64 2.10 8.59
C PRO A 68 -2.16 1.79 8.32
N ASN A 69 -1.87 0.60 7.81
CA ASN A 69 -0.55 0.18 7.35
C ASN A 69 -0.60 -0.08 5.84
N GLY A 70 -0.91 0.92 5.09
CA GLY A 70 -1.01 0.87 3.63
C GLY A 70 -0.97 2.29 3.09
N ARG A 71 -0.95 2.39 1.77
CA ARG A 71 -1.05 3.70 1.12
C ARG A 71 -2.52 4.10 0.99
N ALA A 72 -2.80 5.38 1.21
CA ALA A 72 -4.10 5.94 0.90
C ALA A 72 -4.28 6.04 -0.62
N ASP A 73 -5.53 6.10 -1.05
CA ASP A 73 -5.83 6.45 -2.43
C ASP A 73 -5.28 7.86 -2.73
N GLU A 74 -4.75 8.02 -3.91
CA GLU A 74 -4.12 9.27 -4.35
C GLU A 74 -4.53 9.63 -5.77
N ALA A 75 -4.39 10.89 -6.14
CA ALA A 75 -4.59 11.33 -7.51
C ALA A 75 -3.51 10.71 -8.41
N GLN A 76 -3.94 10.09 -9.50
CA GLN A 76 -3.09 9.41 -10.48
C GLN A 76 -3.43 9.92 -11.87
N LEU A 77 -2.42 10.03 -12.70
CA LEU A 77 -2.59 10.34 -14.11
C LEU A 77 -2.70 9.02 -14.88
N GLN A 78 -3.89 8.72 -15.37
CA GLN A 78 -4.14 7.54 -16.19
C GLN A 78 -3.97 7.89 -17.67
N LEU A 79 -3.17 7.09 -18.36
CA LEU A 79 -3.02 7.14 -19.80
C LEU A 79 -3.87 6.04 -20.42
N ASP A 80 -4.89 6.45 -21.16
CA ASP A 80 -5.76 5.55 -21.90
C ASP A 80 -5.27 5.46 -23.36
N VAL A 81 -4.75 4.29 -23.75
CA VAL A 81 -4.23 4.03 -25.10
C VAL A 81 -5.31 3.42 -25.96
N ASP A 82 -5.71 4.11 -27.04
CA ASP A 82 -6.56 3.55 -28.10
C ASP A 82 -5.73 2.55 -28.92
N ARG A 83 -5.92 1.26 -28.59
CA ARG A 83 -5.18 0.17 -29.23
C ARG A 83 -5.50 0.02 -30.72
N THR A 84 -6.71 0.35 -31.13
CA THR A 84 -7.15 0.28 -32.51
C THR A 84 -6.44 1.35 -33.33
N ARG A 85 -6.45 2.58 -32.81
CA ARG A 85 -5.77 3.72 -33.45
C ARG A 85 -4.25 3.53 -33.47
N ALA A 86 -3.65 3.08 -32.36
CA ALA A 86 -2.22 2.75 -32.30
C ALA A 86 -1.82 1.69 -33.34
N GLY A 87 -2.63 0.63 -33.46
CA GLY A 87 -2.41 -0.41 -34.47
C GLY A 87 -2.51 0.11 -35.93
N ALA A 88 -3.49 0.97 -36.21
CA ALA A 88 -3.65 1.61 -37.52
C ALA A 88 -2.46 2.53 -37.89
N LEU A 89 -1.85 3.17 -36.88
CA LEU A 89 -0.64 3.99 -37.02
C LEU A 89 0.66 3.16 -37.09
N GLY A 90 0.57 1.83 -37.04
CA GLY A 90 1.72 0.94 -37.09
C GLY A 90 2.53 0.84 -35.81
N LEU A 91 1.95 1.24 -34.67
CA LEU A 91 2.60 1.19 -33.36
C LEU A 91 2.41 -0.17 -32.71
N SER A 92 3.41 -0.63 -31.96
CA SER A 92 3.29 -1.77 -31.07
C SER A 92 3.07 -1.32 -29.61
N LEU A 93 2.23 -2.05 -28.87
CA LEU A 93 2.05 -1.79 -27.43
C LEU A 93 3.35 -1.94 -26.63
N ALA A 94 4.26 -2.81 -27.09
CA ALA A 94 5.55 -3.01 -26.46
C ALA A 94 6.43 -1.74 -26.56
N ASP A 95 6.44 -1.09 -27.71
CA ASP A 95 7.21 0.15 -27.92
C ASP A 95 6.59 1.33 -27.16
N ILE A 96 5.26 1.43 -27.15
CA ILE A 96 4.53 2.43 -26.34
C ILE A 96 4.90 2.26 -24.86
N ASN A 97 4.75 1.05 -24.32
CA ASN A 97 5.06 0.78 -22.92
C ASN A 97 6.54 1.00 -22.59
N ARG A 98 7.45 0.62 -23.50
CA ARG A 98 8.89 0.86 -23.32
C ARG A 98 9.20 2.35 -23.25
N THR A 99 8.64 3.14 -24.15
CA THR A 99 8.84 4.61 -24.16
C THR A 99 8.37 5.23 -22.87
N LEU A 100 7.15 4.87 -22.41
CA LEU A 100 6.63 5.34 -21.11
C LEU A 100 7.50 4.91 -19.93
N ALA A 101 7.89 3.63 -19.89
CA ALA A 101 8.73 3.10 -18.82
C ALA A 101 10.07 3.84 -18.73
N VAL A 102 10.73 4.07 -19.87
CA VAL A 102 11.99 4.82 -19.91
C VAL A 102 11.79 6.28 -19.52
N ALA A 103 10.76 6.93 -20.07
CA ALA A 103 10.53 8.35 -19.84
C ALA A 103 10.20 8.67 -18.38
N TRP A 104 9.24 7.97 -17.79
CA TRP A 104 8.74 8.24 -16.43
C TRP A 104 9.27 7.29 -15.38
N GLY A 105 9.43 5.99 -15.70
CA GLY A 105 9.80 4.94 -14.75
C GLY A 105 11.29 4.67 -14.62
N SER A 106 12.11 5.18 -15.52
CA SER A 106 13.51 4.82 -15.77
C SER A 106 13.71 3.40 -16.32
N ALA A 107 14.76 3.21 -17.09
CA ALA A 107 15.22 1.90 -17.54
C ALA A 107 16.63 1.63 -17.03
N TYR A 108 16.82 0.47 -16.44
CA TYR A 108 18.16 -0.05 -16.16
C TYR A 108 18.83 -0.41 -17.49
N ILE A 109 20.05 0.10 -17.68
CA ILE A 109 20.82 -0.11 -18.91
C ILE A 109 21.94 -1.11 -18.68
N ASP A 110 22.81 -0.85 -17.67
CA ASP A 110 23.96 -1.69 -17.37
C ASP A 110 24.56 -1.34 -16.00
N ASP A 111 25.56 -2.11 -15.60
CA ASP A 111 26.38 -1.86 -14.41
C ASP A 111 27.79 -1.38 -14.80
N PHE A 112 28.40 -0.57 -13.95
CA PHE A 112 29.82 -0.23 -14.04
C PHE A 112 30.49 -0.26 -12.66
N VAL A 113 31.81 -0.48 -12.65
CA VAL A 113 32.59 -0.48 -11.41
C VAL A 113 33.20 0.91 -11.20
N HIS A 114 32.90 1.52 -10.07
CA HIS A 114 33.50 2.77 -9.63
C HIS A 114 34.04 2.64 -8.20
N GLN A 115 35.32 2.89 -8.00
CA GLN A 115 36.00 2.78 -6.70
C GLN A 115 35.74 1.43 -5.99
N GLY A 116 35.82 0.31 -6.74
CA GLY A 116 35.62 -1.03 -6.23
C GLY A 116 34.16 -1.39 -5.89
N ARG A 117 33.18 -0.55 -6.25
CA ARG A 117 31.75 -0.80 -6.04
C ARG A 117 31.01 -0.86 -7.38
N VAL A 118 30.14 -1.85 -7.52
CA VAL A 118 29.21 -1.93 -8.66
C VAL A 118 28.17 -0.82 -8.53
N LYS A 119 28.01 -0.04 -9.58
CA LYS A 119 27.02 1.04 -9.73
C LYS A 119 26.13 0.76 -10.92
N ARG A 120 24.85 1.02 -10.78
CA ARG A 120 23.86 0.83 -11.84
C ARG A 120 23.66 2.09 -12.66
N VAL A 121 23.53 1.92 -13.98
CA VAL A 121 23.20 3.00 -14.91
C VAL A 121 21.72 2.94 -15.22
N TYR A 122 21.01 4.03 -14.99
CA TYR A 122 19.60 4.19 -15.35
C TYR A 122 19.44 5.31 -16.35
N LEU A 123 18.59 5.10 -17.36
CA LEU A 123 18.15 6.11 -18.31
C LEU A 123 16.73 6.55 -17.95
N GLN A 124 16.53 7.86 -17.87
CA GLN A 124 15.22 8.47 -17.63
C GLN A 124 15.13 9.81 -18.34
N ALA A 125 13.92 10.26 -18.65
CA ALA A 125 13.71 11.62 -19.13
C ALA A 125 14.16 12.65 -18.09
N ASP A 126 14.66 13.80 -18.55
CA ASP A 126 14.90 14.92 -17.64
C ASP A 126 13.57 15.41 -17.05
N ALA A 127 13.65 15.99 -15.85
CA ALA A 127 12.48 16.44 -15.08
C ALA A 127 11.58 17.39 -15.88
N SER A 128 12.19 18.31 -16.63
CA SER A 128 11.49 19.28 -17.50
C SER A 128 10.59 18.67 -18.59
N PHE A 129 10.69 17.36 -18.84
CA PHE A 129 9.91 16.65 -19.87
C PHE A 129 8.99 15.56 -19.30
N ARG A 130 8.76 15.53 -17.99
CA ARG A 130 7.94 14.50 -17.33
C ARG A 130 7.23 14.96 -16.05
N MET A 131 7.21 16.26 -15.77
CA MET A 131 6.61 16.78 -14.53
C MET A 131 5.13 17.14 -14.68
N LEU A 132 4.71 17.50 -15.86
CA LEU A 132 3.35 17.96 -16.14
C LEU A 132 2.62 16.95 -17.06
N PRO A 133 1.29 16.85 -16.99
CA PRO A 133 0.51 16.03 -17.93
C PRO A 133 0.77 16.39 -19.39
N GLU A 134 0.94 17.69 -19.66
CA GLU A 134 1.17 18.25 -21.00
C GLU A 134 2.53 17.83 -21.60
N ASP A 135 3.47 17.41 -20.77
CA ASP A 135 4.79 16.95 -21.25
C ASP A 135 4.66 15.67 -22.11
N LEU A 136 3.54 14.94 -21.98
CA LEU A 136 3.28 13.76 -22.81
C LEU A 136 3.18 14.12 -24.31
N ASP A 137 2.70 15.31 -24.65
CA ASP A 137 2.56 15.76 -26.04
C ASP A 137 3.91 15.94 -26.75
N ALA A 138 4.99 16.11 -25.97
CA ALA A 138 6.36 16.20 -26.49
C ALA A 138 7.00 14.83 -26.77
N TRP A 139 6.33 13.74 -26.42
CA TRP A 139 6.87 12.39 -26.59
C TRP A 139 6.31 11.70 -27.83
N TYR A 140 7.18 10.88 -28.44
CA TYR A 140 6.89 10.18 -29.67
C TYR A 140 7.26 8.71 -29.57
N VAL A 141 6.53 7.86 -30.29
CA VAL A 141 6.83 6.44 -30.46
C VAL A 141 7.12 6.18 -31.92
N ARG A 142 8.17 5.41 -32.22
CA ARG A 142 8.52 5.05 -33.58
C ARG A 142 7.61 3.92 -34.07
N ASN A 143 6.98 4.12 -35.22
CA ASN A 143 6.16 3.10 -35.87
C ASN A 143 7.00 2.11 -36.70
N LYS A 144 6.34 1.10 -37.31
CA LYS A 144 6.98 0.08 -38.13
C LYS A 144 7.60 0.65 -39.41
N GLN A 145 7.14 1.80 -39.88
CA GLN A 145 7.65 2.53 -41.04
C GLN A 145 8.85 3.42 -40.72
N GLY A 146 9.21 3.53 -39.41
CA GLY A 146 10.30 4.38 -38.93
C GLY A 146 9.88 5.81 -38.64
N GLU A 147 8.60 6.15 -38.76
CA GLU A 147 8.06 7.47 -38.48
C GLU A 147 7.82 7.68 -36.96
N MET A 148 7.92 8.92 -36.51
CA MET A 148 7.70 9.31 -35.12
C MET A 148 6.25 9.79 -34.93
N VAL A 149 5.48 9.05 -34.15
CA VAL A 149 4.06 9.32 -33.87
C VAL A 149 3.91 9.88 -32.48
N PRO A 150 3.29 11.06 -32.30
CA PRO A 150 3.08 11.64 -30.98
C PRO A 150 2.05 10.86 -30.16
N PHE A 151 2.18 10.86 -28.83
CA PHE A 151 1.22 10.19 -27.94
C PHE A 151 -0.20 10.73 -28.10
N SER A 152 -0.37 12.02 -28.33
CA SER A 152 -1.68 12.66 -28.55
C SER A 152 -2.46 12.11 -29.76
N ALA A 153 -1.78 11.42 -30.68
CA ALA A 153 -2.44 10.79 -31.84
C ALA A 153 -3.21 9.51 -31.48
N PHE A 154 -2.88 8.83 -30.36
CA PHE A 154 -3.44 7.52 -30.03
C PHE A 154 -3.72 7.31 -28.53
N ALA A 155 -3.49 8.32 -27.67
CA ALA A 155 -3.68 8.20 -26.24
C ALA A 155 -4.29 9.48 -25.65
N GLU A 156 -5.03 9.32 -24.57
CA GLU A 156 -5.65 10.40 -23.81
C GLU A 156 -5.24 10.30 -22.34
N LEU A 157 -5.04 11.45 -21.70
CA LEU A 157 -4.74 11.56 -20.29
C LEU A 157 -5.97 11.97 -19.50
N ARG A 158 -6.20 11.34 -18.36
CA ARG A 158 -7.21 11.77 -17.40
C ARG A 158 -6.75 11.58 -15.96
N TRP A 159 -7.16 12.47 -15.09
CA TRP A 159 -6.99 12.29 -13.66
C TRP A 159 -7.99 11.27 -13.13
N VAL A 160 -7.48 10.33 -12.37
CA VAL A 160 -8.25 9.34 -11.60
C VAL A 160 -7.81 9.38 -10.15
N TYR A 161 -8.66 8.90 -9.27
CA TYR A 161 -8.35 8.75 -7.86
C TYR A 161 -8.41 7.27 -7.50
N GLY A 162 -7.36 6.74 -6.93
CA GLY A 162 -7.31 5.31 -6.63
C GLY A 162 -6.05 4.90 -5.89
N SER A 163 -6.01 3.66 -5.48
CA SER A 163 -4.90 3.12 -4.71
C SER A 163 -3.67 2.88 -5.58
N PRO A 164 -2.51 3.38 -5.17
CA PRO A 164 -1.24 3.07 -5.85
C PRO A 164 -0.82 1.60 -5.64
N ARG A 165 -1.43 0.93 -4.66
CA ARG A 165 -1.16 -0.47 -4.33
C ARG A 165 -2.41 -1.15 -3.82
N LEU A 166 -2.88 -2.17 -4.52
CA LEU A 166 -3.95 -3.06 -4.07
C LEU A 166 -3.34 -4.21 -3.26
N GLU A 167 -3.91 -4.44 -2.08
CA GLU A 167 -3.44 -5.46 -1.15
C GLU A 167 -4.45 -6.59 -1.03
N ARG A 168 -3.94 -7.81 -0.85
CA ARG A 168 -4.73 -9.01 -0.58
C ARG A 168 -4.09 -9.79 0.56
N PHE A 169 -4.93 -10.33 1.42
CA PHE A 169 -4.54 -11.25 2.46
C PHE A 169 -5.38 -12.53 2.33
N ASN A 170 -4.71 -13.69 2.27
CA ASN A 170 -5.35 -14.99 2.01
C ASN A 170 -6.27 -14.97 0.77
N GLY A 171 -5.84 -14.26 -0.31
CA GLY A 171 -6.58 -14.17 -1.56
C GLY A 171 -7.71 -13.14 -1.60
N LEU A 172 -8.13 -12.56 -0.47
CA LEU A 172 -9.19 -11.56 -0.39
C LEU A 172 -8.61 -10.14 -0.39
N PRO A 173 -9.27 -9.16 -1.06
CA PRO A 173 -8.90 -7.76 -0.94
C PRO A 173 -8.90 -7.34 0.52
N SER A 174 -7.83 -6.68 0.97
CA SER A 174 -7.66 -6.35 2.38
C SER A 174 -7.05 -4.96 2.59
N ALA A 175 -7.27 -4.44 3.80
CA ALA A 175 -6.62 -3.25 4.30
C ALA A 175 -6.07 -3.55 5.70
N GLU A 176 -4.75 -3.41 5.86
CA GLU A 176 -4.09 -3.65 7.13
C GLU A 176 -4.25 -2.46 8.07
N ILE A 177 -4.57 -2.75 9.33
CA ILE A 177 -4.69 -1.77 10.40
C ILE A 177 -3.88 -2.25 11.60
N LEU A 178 -3.08 -1.35 12.12
CA LEU A 178 -2.26 -1.54 13.31
C LEU A 178 -2.78 -0.68 14.45
N GLY A 179 -2.59 -1.16 15.68
CA GLY A 179 -2.89 -0.36 16.86
C GLY A 179 -2.29 -0.99 18.11
N GLN A 180 -2.54 -0.37 19.23
CA GLN A 180 -2.07 -0.82 20.54
C GLN A 180 -3.21 -0.82 21.55
N ALA A 181 -3.09 -1.62 22.60
CA ALA A 181 -3.94 -1.51 23.77
C ALA A 181 -3.65 -0.18 24.48
N ALA A 182 -4.67 0.47 25.00
CA ALA A 182 -4.50 1.65 25.84
C ALA A 182 -3.76 1.29 27.15
N PRO A 183 -3.11 2.24 27.82
CA PRO A 183 -2.43 1.98 29.09
C PRO A 183 -3.34 1.31 30.11
N GLY A 184 -2.89 0.20 30.69
CA GLY A 184 -3.67 -0.58 31.63
C GLY A 184 -4.72 -1.52 31.03
N VAL A 185 -4.85 -1.57 29.72
CA VAL A 185 -5.73 -2.50 29.00
C VAL A 185 -4.90 -3.67 28.47
N SER A 186 -5.41 -4.90 28.63
CA SER A 186 -4.74 -6.09 28.08
C SER A 186 -4.87 -6.14 26.55
N SER A 187 -3.93 -6.81 25.87
CA SER A 187 -3.98 -7.08 24.44
C SER A 187 -5.27 -7.78 24.03
N GLY A 188 -5.67 -8.82 24.76
CA GLY A 188 -6.92 -9.54 24.52
C GLY A 188 -8.16 -8.66 24.63
N THR A 189 -8.21 -7.72 25.58
CA THR A 189 -9.31 -6.74 25.70
C THR A 189 -9.33 -5.78 24.50
N ALA A 190 -8.18 -5.32 24.06
CA ALA A 190 -8.08 -4.46 22.88
C ALA A 190 -8.51 -5.21 21.61
N MET A 191 -8.09 -6.47 21.46
CA MET A 191 -8.50 -7.31 20.33
C MET A 191 -10.02 -7.56 20.32
N ALA A 192 -10.62 -7.84 21.47
CA ALA A 192 -12.07 -7.95 21.59
C ALA A 192 -12.79 -6.65 21.18
N ALA A 193 -12.24 -5.48 21.58
CA ALA A 193 -12.77 -4.20 21.14
C ALA A 193 -12.72 -4.03 19.62
N VAL A 194 -11.63 -4.42 18.98
CA VAL A 194 -11.51 -4.39 17.52
C VAL A 194 -12.57 -5.27 16.86
N GLU A 195 -12.80 -6.49 17.37
CA GLU A 195 -13.84 -7.39 16.87
C GLU A 195 -15.24 -6.78 17.01
N GLU A 196 -15.56 -6.18 18.15
CA GLU A 196 -16.84 -5.47 18.38
C GLU A 196 -17.04 -4.31 17.39
N LEU A 197 -15.97 -3.59 17.04
CA LEU A 197 -16.06 -2.51 16.07
C LEU A 197 -16.27 -3.01 14.66
N VAL A 198 -15.62 -4.12 14.27
CA VAL A 198 -15.80 -4.71 12.94
C VAL A 198 -17.22 -5.26 12.75
N GLN A 199 -17.84 -5.80 13.80
CA GLN A 199 -19.23 -6.24 13.74
C GLN A 199 -20.23 -5.12 13.41
N LYS A 200 -19.85 -3.85 13.61
CA LYS A 200 -20.67 -2.66 13.28
C LYS A 200 -20.45 -2.17 11.85
N LEU A 201 -19.53 -2.77 11.10
CA LEU A 201 -19.27 -2.42 9.71
C LEU A 201 -20.31 -3.05 8.78
N PRO A 202 -20.43 -2.56 7.55
CA PRO A 202 -21.34 -3.14 6.56
C PRO A 202 -21.10 -4.64 6.37
N SER A 203 -22.19 -5.38 6.09
CA SER A 203 -22.13 -6.81 5.82
C SER A 203 -21.18 -7.11 4.66
N GLY A 204 -20.44 -8.21 4.77
CA GLY A 204 -19.44 -8.60 3.78
C GLY A 204 -18.02 -8.13 4.10
N ILE A 205 -17.86 -7.17 5.02
CA ILE A 205 -16.56 -6.80 5.58
C ILE A 205 -16.27 -7.67 6.79
N GLY A 206 -15.13 -8.32 6.80
CA GLY A 206 -14.67 -9.16 7.90
C GLY A 206 -13.28 -8.76 8.39
N LEU A 207 -12.82 -9.44 9.43
CA LEU A 207 -11.46 -9.28 9.93
C LEU A 207 -10.71 -10.60 9.93
N GLU A 208 -9.39 -10.50 9.83
CA GLU A 208 -8.48 -11.60 10.11
C GLU A 208 -7.26 -11.08 10.89
N TRP A 209 -6.92 -11.82 11.94
CA TRP A 209 -5.73 -11.49 12.74
C TRP A 209 -4.47 -11.98 12.05
N THR A 210 -3.39 -11.23 12.19
CA THR A 210 -2.10 -11.58 11.62
C THR A 210 -0.96 -11.30 12.59
N GLY A 211 0.22 -11.88 12.32
CA GLY A 211 1.40 -11.71 13.15
C GLY A 211 1.19 -12.18 14.59
N ILE A 212 1.71 -11.42 15.55
CA ILE A 212 1.62 -11.74 16.98
C ILE A 212 0.17 -11.86 17.46
N SER A 213 -0.76 -11.07 16.89
CA SER A 213 -2.17 -11.11 17.29
C SER A 213 -2.84 -12.44 16.94
N TYR A 214 -2.46 -13.03 15.80
CA TYR A 214 -2.92 -14.36 15.42
C TYR A 214 -2.42 -15.42 16.41
N GLU A 215 -1.14 -15.39 16.76
CA GLU A 215 -0.52 -16.33 17.70
C GLU A 215 -1.10 -16.20 19.11
N GLU A 216 -1.32 -14.97 19.59
CA GLU A 216 -1.95 -14.71 20.89
C GLU A 216 -3.37 -15.30 20.95
N ARG A 217 -4.14 -15.14 19.88
CA ARG A 217 -5.48 -15.69 19.79
C ARG A 217 -5.48 -17.21 19.74
N ALA A 218 -4.57 -17.81 18.96
CA ALA A 218 -4.42 -19.27 18.87
C ALA A 218 -4.00 -19.86 20.23
N ALA A 219 -3.06 -19.24 20.92
CA ALA A 219 -2.62 -19.67 22.26
C ALA A 219 -3.76 -19.54 23.29
N GLY A 220 -4.52 -18.45 23.26
CA GLY A 220 -5.66 -18.24 24.15
C GLY A 220 -6.76 -19.29 23.98
N ALA A 221 -6.99 -19.73 22.75
CA ALA A 221 -7.97 -20.80 22.46
C ALA A 221 -7.52 -22.19 22.96
N GLN A 222 -6.22 -22.45 23.06
CA GLN A 222 -5.65 -23.72 23.53
C GLN A 222 -5.51 -23.80 25.07
N ALA A 223 -5.45 -22.66 25.74
CA ALA A 223 -5.23 -22.60 27.19
C ALA A 223 -6.25 -23.45 28.02
N PRO A 224 -7.57 -23.41 27.78
CA PRO A 224 -8.53 -24.22 28.53
C PRO A 224 -8.31 -25.74 28.38
N LEU A 225 -7.91 -26.17 27.18
CA LEU A 225 -7.63 -27.58 26.88
C LEU A 225 -6.36 -28.05 27.62
N LEU A 226 -5.32 -27.23 27.62
CA LEU A 226 -4.08 -27.53 28.32
C LEU A 226 -4.29 -27.57 29.86
N PHE A 227 -5.07 -26.66 30.41
CA PHE A 227 -5.45 -26.68 31.81
C PHE A 227 -6.25 -27.93 32.19
N SER A 228 -7.21 -28.35 31.32
CA SER A 228 -7.99 -29.57 31.57
C SER A 228 -7.19 -30.85 31.52
N LEU A 229 -6.08 -30.88 30.77
CA LEU A 229 -5.17 -32.03 30.69
C LEU A 229 -4.13 -32.06 31.83
N SER A 230 -3.96 -30.96 32.55
CA SER A 230 -2.97 -30.82 33.63
C SER A 230 -3.54 -31.13 35.01
N VAL A 231 -4.85 -31.38 35.13
CA VAL A 231 -5.57 -31.79 36.34
C VAL A 231 -5.90 -33.26 36.27
#